data_62f661aa1207faf127b9dcbb96d3fb9e
#
_entry.id   62f661aa1207faf127b9dcbb96d3fb9e
#
_cell.length_a   1.000
_cell.length_b   1.000
_cell.length_c   1.000
_cell.angle_alpha   90.00
_cell.angle_beta   90.00
_cell.angle_gamma   90.00
#
_symmetry.space_group_name_H-M   'P 1'
#
loop_
_entity.id
_entity.type
_entity.pdbx_description
1 polymer ?
#
loop_
_entity_poly.entity_id
_entity_poly.type
_entity_poly.pdbx_seq_one_letter_code
_entity_poly.pdbx_strand_id
1 'polypeptide(L)'
;MRSRLVAVAGFFAFLATACSPRPGHPPTARNLILVTIDTLRADRLGCYGNRTVETPHLYALSKEGAMAPEASAQVPLTRPSHVTLLTGLYPAEHGIRDNVSASLEDGVPTLSTMLKSAGFATAGFVSSVVLASQSGLGRGFDLFSDKFEIGANDARFLNTIQRRGDIPTTEAIAWLRARKGERFFLWLHLYDPHEPYEPPEPYATRYADRPYDGEVAFSDELVGRLDSALEALGFKSDTLVVVTSDHGEGLGEHGESVHGFFVYQTTLRVPL
;
A
#
# COMPACT_ATOMS: atom_id res chain seq x y z
N MET A 1 74.63 23.03 26.78
CA MET A 1 73.32 22.56 27.24
C MET A 1 72.51 22.14 25.98
N ARG A 2 72.33 20.84 25.80
CA ARG A 2 71.62 20.28 24.63
C ARG A 2 70.27 19.75 25.12
N SER A 3 69.16 20.38 24.70
CA SER A 3 67.81 19.96 24.99
C SER A 3 67.41 18.85 24.05
N ARG A 4 67.03 17.69 24.57
CA ARG A 4 66.43 16.59 23.81
C ARG A 4 64.93 16.74 23.78
N LEU A 5 64.38 16.97 22.60
CA LEU A 5 62.93 16.84 22.36
C LEU A 5 62.60 15.34 22.24
N VAL A 6 61.72 14.86 23.08
CA VAL A 6 61.12 13.53 22.99
C VAL A 6 59.80 13.71 22.23
N ALA A 7 59.73 13.16 21.02
CA ALA A 7 58.49 13.08 20.24
C ALA A 7 57.74 11.83 20.67
N VAL A 8 56.54 12.05 21.25
CA VAL A 8 55.58 10.99 21.56
C VAL A 8 54.67 10.82 20.33
N ALA A 9 54.91 9.75 19.58
CA ALA A 9 54.06 9.36 18.46
C ALA A 9 52.87 8.54 19.04
N GLY A 10 51.72 9.19 19.15
CA GLY A 10 50.48 8.53 19.50
C GLY A 10 49.90 7.76 18.32
N PHE A 11 49.91 6.43 18.41
CA PHE A 11 49.29 5.54 17.44
C PHE A 11 47.79 5.51 17.72
N PHE A 12 46.99 6.25 16.96
CA PHE A 12 45.54 6.12 16.93
C PHE A 12 45.20 4.93 16.02
N ALA A 13 44.95 3.76 16.61
CA ALA A 13 44.36 2.63 15.90
C ALA A 13 42.86 2.94 15.72
N PHE A 14 42.48 3.38 14.52
CA PHE A 14 41.08 3.38 14.09
C PHE A 14 40.63 1.94 13.93
N LEU A 15 39.88 1.42 14.91
CA LEU A 15 39.04 0.23 14.70
C LEU A 15 37.91 0.60 13.73
N ALA A 16 38.16 0.44 12.44
CA ALA A 16 37.10 0.38 11.46
C ALA A 16 36.35 -0.95 11.69
N THR A 17 35.29 -0.91 12.47
CA THR A 17 34.30 -1.96 12.45
C THR A 17 33.67 -1.97 11.07
N ALA A 18 34.28 -2.75 10.17
CA ALA A 18 33.65 -3.08 8.90
C ALA A 18 32.33 -3.79 9.23
N CYS A 19 31.21 -3.11 8.99
CA CYS A 19 29.92 -3.75 8.88
C CYS A 19 30.05 -4.72 7.69
N SER A 20 30.47 -5.95 7.97
CA SER A 20 30.40 -7.01 6.97
C SER A 20 28.93 -7.20 6.66
N PRO A 21 28.48 -7.03 5.41
CA PRO A 21 27.11 -7.43 5.08
C PRO A 21 27.02 -8.91 5.43
N ARG A 22 26.06 -9.28 6.30
CA ARG A 22 25.71 -10.68 6.47
C ARG A 22 25.46 -11.21 5.07
N PRO A 23 25.95 -12.41 4.71
CA PRO A 23 25.56 -13.04 3.47
C PRO A 23 24.05 -13.28 3.58
N GLY A 24 23.27 -12.29 3.17
CA GLY A 24 21.84 -12.43 2.99
C GLY A 24 21.67 -13.45 1.89
N HIS A 25 20.92 -14.52 2.16
CA HIS A 25 20.38 -15.31 1.06
C HIS A 25 19.73 -14.29 0.09
N PRO A 26 19.99 -14.39 -1.22
CA PRO A 26 19.29 -13.55 -2.17
C PRO A 26 17.79 -13.69 -1.89
N PRO A 27 17.01 -12.61 -1.98
CA PRO A 27 15.58 -12.69 -1.72
C PRO A 27 14.99 -13.79 -2.60
N THR A 28 14.47 -14.83 -1.96
CA THR A 28 13.92 -16.00 -2.65
C THR A 28 12.52 -15.75 -3.16
N ALA A 29 11.97 -14.57 -2.86
CA ALA A 29 10.62 -14.20 -3.30
C ALA A 29 10.53 -14.24 -4.84
N ARG A 30 9.70 -15.14 -5.34
CA ARG A 30 9.42 -15.32 -6.77
C ARG A 30 8.23 -14.49 -7.20
N ASN A 31 7.36 -14.14 -6.27
CA ASN A 31 6.10 -13.46 -6.48
C ASN A 31 6.09 -12.13 -5.74
N LEU A 32 5.26 -11.20 -6.20
CA LEU A 32 5.04 -9.91 -5.57
C LEU A 32 3.53 -9.66 -5.43
N ILE A 33 3.12 -9.28 -4.24
CA ILE A 33 1.80 -8.71 -3.98
C ILE A 33 1.97 -7.31 -3.42
N LEU A 34 1.28 -6.35 -4.02
CA LEU A 34 1.12 -5.00 -3.50
C LEU A 34 -0.33 -4.85 -3.03
N VAL A 35 -0.52 -4.58 -1.74
CA VAL A 35 -1.81 -4.20 -1.18
C VAL A 35 -1.76 -2.72 -0.87
N THR A 36 -2.65 -1.94 -1.48
CA THR A 36 -2.86 -0.53 -1.15
C THR A 36 -4.22 -0.37 -0.50
N ILE A 37 -4.25 0.26 0.67
CA ILE A 37 -5.46 0.49 1.47
C ILE A 37 -5.71 1.99 1.48
N ASP A 38 -6.81 2.42 0.85
CA ASP A 38 -7.13 3.84 0.67
C ASP A 38 -7.32 4.53 2.03
N THR A 39 -6.83 5.75 2.15
CA THR A 39 -6.93 6.61 3.34
C THR A 39 -6.46 6.00 4.67
N LEU A 40 -5.71 4.89 4.67
CA LEU A 40 -5.31 4.22 5.90
C LEU A 40 -4.21 4.98 6.64
N ARG A 41 -4.54 5.52 7.80
CA ARG A 41 -3.59 6.19 8.71
C ARG A 41 -2.72 5.18 9.45
N ALA A 42 -1.41 5.43 9.46
CA ALA A 42 -0.46 4.59 10.20
C ALA A 42 -0.77 4.54 11.71
N ASP A 43 -1.20 5.66 12.32
CA ASP A 43 -1.49 5.74 13.75
C ASP A 43 -2.76 4.99 14.19
N ARG A 44 -3.52 4.41 13.28
CA ARG A 44 -4.65 3.52 13.56
C ARG A 44 -4.26 2.04 13.64
N LEU A 45 -3.02 1.70 13.35
CA LEU A 45 -2.55 0.31 13.35
C LEU A 45 -1.83 -0.06 14.65
N GLY A 46 -2.07 -1.29 15.12
CA GLY A 46 -1.45 -1.84 16.32
C GLY A 46 0.08 -1.90 16.23
N CYS A 47 0.65 -2.18 15.05
CA CYS A 47 2.09 -2.18 14.81
C CYS A 47 2.73 -0.78 14.94
N TYR A 48 1.96 0.29 14.78
CA TYR A 48 2.37 1.68 15.02
C TYR A 48 1.96 2.22 16.40
N GLY A 49 1.50 1.33 17.30
CA GLY A 49 1.23 1.66 18.70
C GLY A 49 -0.24 1.94 19.04
N ASN A 50 -1.16 1.83 18.09
CA ASN A 50 -2.59 1.92 18.38
C ASN A 50 -3.04 0.75 19.27
N ARG A 51 -3.94 1.02 20.22
CA ARG A 51 -4.47 0.01 21.15
C ARG A 51 -6.00 -0.06 21.16
N THR A 52 -6.64 0.71 20.32
CA THR A 52 -8.10 0.85 20.29
C THR A 52 -8.74 0.24 19.06
N VAL A 53 -7.96 0.06 17.99
CA VAL A 53 -8.37 -0.59 16.75
C VAL A 53 -7.75 -1.97 16.68
N GLU A 54 -8.55 -2.99 16.43
CA GLU A 54 -8.07 -4.37 16.30
C GLU A 54 -7.51 -4.59 14.90
N THR A 55 -6.18 -4.70 14.81
CA THR A 55 -5.46 -4.97 13.55
C THR A 55 -4.43 -6.10 13.72
N PRO A 56 -4.89 -7.32 14.12
CA PRO A 56 -4.00 -8.42 14.44
C PRO A 56 -3.24 -8.98 13.23
N HIS A 57 -3.81 -8.93 12.01
CA HIS A 57 -3.19 -9.49 10.82
C HIS A 57 -2.04 -8.60 10.31
N LEU A 58 -2.25 -7.29 10.22
CA LEU A 58 -1.19 -6.33 9.90
C LEU A 58 -0.10 -6.33 10.96
N TYR A 59 -0.49 -6.48 12.25
CA TYR A 59 0.49 -6.62 13.32
C TYR A 59 1.33 -7.90 13.16
N ALA A 60 0.72 -9.04 12.85
CA ALA A 60 1.44 -10.30 12.62
C ALA A 60 2.39 -10.16 11.42
N LEU A 61 1.92 -9.61 10.30
CA LEU A 61 2.72 -9.38 9.10
C LEU A 61 3.94 -8.49 9.41
N SER A 62 3.78 -7.44 10.21
CA SER A 62 4.89 -6.57 10.65
C SER A 62 5.96 -7.29 11.47
N LYS A 63 5.61 -8.39 12.14
CA LYS A 63 6.56 -9.22 12.90
C LYS A 63 7.30 -10.23 12.03
N GLU A 64 6.70 -10.64 10.94
CA GLU A 64 7.31 -11.57 9.98
C GLU A 64 8.25 -10.85 9.00
N GLY A 65 8.07 -9.54 8.80
CA GLY A 65 8.78 -8.75 7.81
C GLY A 65 9.54 -7.55 8.36
N ALA A 66 9.50 -6.47 7.59
CA ALA A 66 10.06 -5.17 7.95
C ALA A 66 8.95 -4.12 7.91
N MET A 67 9.06 -3.12 8.76
CA MET A 67 8.13 -2.00 8.84
C MET A 67 8.91 -0.69 8.79
N ALA A 68 8.48 0.26 7.97
CA ALA A 68 9.00 1.61 7.99
C ALA A 68 8.32 2.40 9.13
N PRO A 69 9.06 2.91 10.12
CA PRO A 69 8.46 3.68 11.22
C PRO A 69 7.84 5.00 10.73
N GLU A 70 8.38 5.54 9.64
CA GLU A 70 7.92 6.77 9.02
C GLU A 70 7.96 6.61 7.50
N ALA A 71 6.80 6.56 6.88
CA ALA A 71 6.61 6.64 5.45
C ALA A 71 5.61 7.76 5.15
N SER A 72 5.81 8.45 4.03
CA SER A 72 4.96 9.58 3.65
C SER A 72 4.49 9.44 2.22
N ALA A 73 3.20 9.61 2.01
CA ALA A 73 2.63 9.83 0.70
C ALA A 73 3.10 11.17 0.12
N GLN A 74 3.16 11.28 -1.19
CA GLN A 74 3.59 12.50 -1.88
C GLN A 74 2.44 13.50 -2.08
N VAL A 75 1.21 13.02 -1.97
CA VAL A 75 -0.02 13.80 -2.15
C VAL A 75 -1.19 13.08 -1.50
N PRO A 76 -2.11 13.80 -0.80
CA PRO A 76 -3.27 13.18 -0.17
C PRO A 76 -4.45 13.01 -1.17
N LEU A 77 -4.22 12.33 -2.28
CA LEU A 77 -5.20 12.08 -3.34
C LEU A 77 -4.94 10.72 -3.99
N THR A 78 -5.98 9.94 -4.15
CA THR A 78 -5.94 8.53 -4.55
C THR A 78 -5.19 8.29 -5.87
N ARG A 79 -5.64 8.88 -6.99
CA ARG A 79 -5.03 8.62 -8.30
C ARG A 79 -3.59 9.12 -8.40
N PRO A 80 -3.25 10.38 -8.05
CA PRO A 80 -1.86 10.85 -8.11
C PRO A 80 -0.91 10.04 -7.25
N SER A 81 -1.33 9.63 -6.04
CA SER A 81 -0.50 8.82 -5.16
C SER A 81 -0.28 7.41 -5.72
N HIS A 82 -1.32 6.75 -6.25
CA HIS A 82 -1.16 5.43 -6.88
C HIS A 82 -0.30 5.49 -8.15
N VAL A 83 -0.40 6.57 -8.93
CA VAL A 83 0.51 6.77 -10.06
C VAL A 83 1.96 6.87 -9.57
N THR A 84 2.20 7.62 -8.48
CA THR A 84 3.54 7.67 -7.85
C THR A 84 4.00 6.29 -7.38
N LEU A 85 3.16 5.54 -6.67
CA LEU A 85 3.48 4.19 -6.17
C LEU A 85 3.84 3.22 -7.31
N LEU A 86 3.12 3.29 -8.43
CA LEU A 86 3.30 2.35 -9.54
C LEU A 86 4.34 2.79 -10.57
N THR A 87 4.75 4.06 -10.59
CA THR A 87 5.77 4.57 -11.54
C THR A 87 7.09 4.92 -10.89
N GLY A 88 7.10 5.23 -9.59
CA GLY A 88 8.24 5.80 -8.88
C GLY A 88 8.49 7.28 -9.19
N LEU A 89 7.61 7.94 -9.94
CA LEU A 89 7.70 9.36 -10.32
C LEU A 89 6.87 10.22 -9.36
N TYR A 90 7.25 11.47 -9.15
CA TYR A 90 6.45 12.43 -8.42
C TYR A 90 5.32 13.01 -9.28
N PRO A 91 4.23 13.56 -8.68
CA PRO A 91 3.15 14.19 -9.41
C PRO A 91 3.58 15.30 -10.39
N ALA A 92 4.68 16.00 -10.09
CA ALA A 92 5.27 16.98 -11.00
C ALA A 92 5.88 16.37 -12.27
N GLU A 93 6.32 15.10 -12.20
CA GLU A 93 6.99 14.37 -13.29
C GLU A 93 5.97 13.58 -14.12
N HIS A 94 5.07 12.83 -13.49
CA HIS A 94 4.07 12.02 -14.20
C HIS A 94 2.83 12.84 -14.63
N GLY A 95 2.67 14.08 -14.18
CA GLY A 95 1.64 15.02 -14.63
C GLY A 95 0.25 14.82 -14.06
N ILE A 96 -0.02 13.73 -13.32
CA ILE A 96 -1.32 13.47 -12.70
C ILE A 96 -1.39 14.19 -11.35
N ARG A 97 -2.33 15.12 -11.20
CA ARG A 97 -2.42 15.99 -10.01
C ARG A 97 -3.76 15.94 -9.28
N ASP A 98 -4.73 15.25 -9.86
CA ASP A 98 -6.06 15.05 -9.29
C ASP A 98 -6.66 13.71 -9.71
N ASN A 99 -7.87 13.42 -9.22
CA ASN A 99 -8.52 12.14 -9.42
C ASN A 99 -9.26 12.03 -10.77
N VAL A 100 -9.35 13.12 -11.60
CA VAL A 100 -10.27 13.16 -12.74
C VAL A 100 -9.68 13.71 -14.04
N SER A 101 -8.72 14.63 -13.99
CA SER A 101 -8.38 15.49 -15.14
C SER A 101 -7.63 14.77 -16.25
N ALA A 102 -6.78 13.80 -15.96
CA ALA A 102 -5.93 13.18 -16.97
C ALA A 102 -5.70 11.69 -16.70
N SER A 103 -5.43 10.96 -17.77
CA SER A 103 -4.88 9.58 -17.69
C SER A 103 -3.36 9.62 -17.72
N LEU A 104 -2.73 8.61 -17.14
CA LEU A 104 -1.29 8.43 -17.25
C LEU A 104 -0.90 8.20 -18.72
N GLU A 105 0.08 8.96 -19.22
CA GLU A 105 0.57 8.86 -20.59
C GLU A 105 1.08 7.46 -20.93
N ASP A 106 0.81 6.99 -22.16
CA ASP A 106 1.10 5.60 -22.57
C ASP A 106 2.59 5.23 -22.52
N GLY A 107 3.48 6.18 -22.69
CA GLY A 107 4.93 5.96 -22.68
C GLY A 107 5.54 5.80 -21.28
N VAL A 108 4.81 6.11 -20.21
CA VAL A 108 5.34 6.03 -18.83
C VAL A 108 5.34 4.59 -18.35
N PRO A 109 6.51 3.99 -17.98
CA PRO A 109 6.58 2.66 -17.45
C PRO A 109 5.92 2.58 -16.06
N THR A 110 5.19 1.50 -15.83
CA THR A 110 4.62 1.18 -14.50
C THR A 110 5.22 -0.12 -13.99
N LEU A 111 5.11 -0.35 -12.68
CA LEU A 111 5.54 -1.62 -12.06
C LEU A 111 4.90 -2.83 -12.77
N SER A 112 3.62 -2.74 -13.15
CA SER A 112 2.92 -3.79 -13.90
C SER A 112 3.51 -4.01 -15.29
N THR A 113 3.81 -2.96 -16.06
CA THR A 113 4.43 -3.09 -17.39
C THR A 113 5.82 -3.67 -17.32
N MET A 114 6.62 -3.27 -16.32
CA MET A 114 7.97 -3.78 -16.08
C MET A 114 7.95 -5.26 -15.69
N LEU A 115 7.12 -5.65 -14.73
CA LEU A 115 7.03 -7.03 -14.28
C LEU A 115 6.43 -7.95 -15.35
N LYS A 116 5.43 -7.48 -16.11
CA LYS A 116 4.95 -8.22 -17.28
C LYS A 116 6.05 -8.49 -18.30
N SER A 117 6.84 -7.47 -18.62
CA SER A 117 8.00 -7.60 -19.53
C SER A 117 9.06 -8.56 -18.99
N ALA A 118 9.16 -8.70 -17.65
CA ALA A 118 10.03 -9.66 -16.98
C ALA A 118 9.41 -11.07 -16.90
N GLY A 119 8.24 -11.31 -17.49
CA GLY A 119 7.59 -12.63 -17.58
C GLY A 119 6.77 -13.00 -16.35
N PHE A 120 6.26 -12.02 -15.58
CA PHE A 120 5.28 -12.26 -14.53
C PHE A 120 3.87 -12.32 -15.12
N ALA A 121 3.05 -13.25 -14.63
CA ALA A 121 1.61 -13.15 -14.77
C ALA A 121 1.10 -12.00 -13.89
N THR A 122 0.30 -11.09 -14.44
CA THR A 122 -0.03 -9.83 -13.76
C THR A 122 -1.53 -9.65 -13.59
N ALA A 123 -1.97 -9.32 -12.37
CA ALA A 123 -3.37 -8.99 -12.12
C ALA A 123 -3.51 -7.79 -11.19
N GLY A 124 -4.51 -6.94 -11.48
CA GLY A 124 -4.92 -5.82 -10.66
C GLY A 124 -6.40 -5.92 -10.30
N PHE A 125 -6.71 -5.66 -9.04
CA PHE A 125 -8.07 -5.67 -8.50
C PHE A 125 -8.28 -4.38 -7.73
N VAL A 126 -9.11 -3.46 -8.25
CA VAL A 126 -9.27 -2.13 -7.67
C VAL A 126 -10.69 -1.89 -7.17
N SER A 127 -10.80 -1.20 -6.03
CA SER A 127 -12.05 -0.88 -5.36
C SER A 127 -12.57 0.53 -5.68
N SER A 128 -11.75 1.42 -6.21
CA SER A 128 -12.11 2.81 -6.52
C SER A 128 -12.19 3.05 -8.01
N VAL A 129 -13.27 3.71 -8.48
CA VAL A 129 -13.47 4.05 -9.90
C VAL A 129 -12.39 5.00 -10.43
N VAL A 130 -11.78 5.83 -9.57
CA VAL A 130 -10.71 6.74 -9.98
C VAL A 130 -9.43 6.02 -10.40
N LEU A 131 -9.31 4.73 -10.05
CA LEU A 131 -8.21 3.84 -10.44
C LEU A 131 -8.58 2.89 -11.59
N ALA A 132 -9.80 2.95 -12.10
CA ALA A 132 -10.23 2.10 -13.21
C ALA A 132 -9.34 2.27 -14.47
N SER A 133 -9.49 1.39 -15.45
CA SER A 133 -8.63 1.28 -16.65
C SER A 133 -8.41 2.62 -17.37
N GLN A 134 -9.43 3.49 -17.38
CA GLN A 134 -9.32 4.82 -17.98
C GLN A 134 -8.31 5.75 -17.29
N SER A 135 -7.85 5.43 -16.08
CA SER A 135 -6.77 6.16 -15.42
C SER A 135 -5.40 5.93 -16.07
N GLY A 136 -5.26 4.90 -16.91
CA GLY A 136 -4.01 4.42 -17.48
C GLY A 136 -3.27 3.41 -16.59
N LEU A 137 -3.73 3.17 -15.35
CA LEU A 137 -3.09 2.24 -14.40
C LEU A 137 -3.36 0.77 -14.72
N GLY A 138 -4.39 0.46 -15.53
CA GLY A 138 -4.67 -0.91 -15.97
C GLY A 138 -3.63 -1.49 -16.94
N ARG A 139 -2.72 -0.67 -17.47
CA ARG A 139 -1.69 -1.12 -18.41
C ARG A 139 -0.70 -2.08 -17.77
N GLY A 140 -0.30 -3.08 -18.54
CA GLY A 140 0.66 -4.09 -18.07
C GLY A 140 0.03 -5.19 -17.22
N PHE A 141 -1.27 -5.16 -16.93
CA PHE A 141 -1.96 -6.27 -16.31
C PHE A 141 -2.56 -7.22 -17.37
N ASP A 142 -2.45 -8.52 -17.15
CA ASP A 142 -3.12 -9.54 -17.97
C ASP A 142 -4.61 -9.62 -17.62
N LEU A 143 -4.93 -9.36 -16.35
CA LEU A 143 -6.28 -9.22 -15.84
C LEU A 143 -6.34 -7.94 -14.99
N PHE A 144 -7.29 -7.07 -15.30
CA PHE A 144 -7.56 -5.88 -14.51
C PHE A 144 -9.06 -5.84 -14.18
N SER A 145 -9.38 -6.00 -12.88
CA SER A 145 -10.75 -6.03 -12.40
C SER A 145 -11.14 -4.65 -11.86
N ASP A 146 -11.91 -3.92 -12.66
CA ASP A 146 -12.42 -2.57 -12.40
C ASP A 146 -13.92 -2.46 -12.75
N LYS A 147 -14.68 -3.52 -12.55
CA LYS A 147 -16.12 -3.55 -12.84
C LYS A 147 -16.88 -2.86 -11.71
N PHE A 148 -17.30 -1.64 -11.97
CA PHE A 148 -18.14 -0.87 -11.06
C PHE A 148 -19.59 -0.88 -11.55
N GLU A 149 -20.54 -1.05 -10.62
CA GLU A 149 -21.95 -0.83 -10.90
C GLU A 149 -22.22 0.68 -10.83
N ILE A 150 -22.47 1.30 -11.99
CA ILE A 150 -22.71 2.74 -12.07
C ILE A 150 -24.22 2.96 -12.24
N GLY A 151 -24.89 3.42 -11.19
CA GLY A 151 -26.28 3.83 -11.23
C GLY A 151 -26.46 5.16 -11.97
N ALA A 152 -27.66 5.42 -12.46
CA ALA A 152 -27.96 6.67 -13.22
C ALA A 152 -27.71 7.96 -12.43
N ASN A 153 -27.66 7.90 -11.10
CA ASN A 153 -27.41 9.06 -10.22
C ASN A 153 -25.95 9.18 -9.77
N ASP A 154 -25.12 8.15 -9.96
CA ASP A 154 -23.76 8.07 -9.40
C ASP A 154 -22.75 8.90 -10.20
N ALA A 155 -23.08 9.27 -11.45
CA ALA A 155 -22.22 10.09 -12.30
C ALA A 155 -21.90 11.50 -11.75
N ARG A 156 -22.58 11.92 -10.68
CA ARG A 156 -22.38 13.23 -10.04
C ARG A 156 -21.31 13.22 -8.95
N PHE A 157 -21.02 12.05 -8.34
CA PHE A 157 -20.12 11.92 -7.23
C PHE A 157 -19.24 10.67 -7.40
N LEU A 158 -18.05 10.82 -7.96
CA LEU A 158 -17.13 9.70 -8.21
C LEU A 158 -16.71 8.97 -6.94
N ASN A 159 -16.72 9.62 -5.78
CA ASN A 159 -16.43 9.02 -4.49
C ASN A 159 -17.52 8.05 -3.99
N THR A 160 -18.70 8.02 -4.62
CA THR A 160 -19.75 7.04 -4.30
C THR A 160 -19.67 5.77 -5.15
N ILE A 161 -18.84 5.77 -6.21
CA ILE A 161 -18.67 4.64 -7.11
C ILE A 161 -17.47 3.82 -6.64
N GLN A 162 -17.74 2.84 -5.80
CA GLN A 162 -16.75 1.99 -5.17
C GLN A 162 -17.21 0.54 -5.11
N ARG A 163 -16.28 -0.36 -4.82
CA ARG A 163 -16.56 -1.75 -4.45
C ARG A 163 -16.02 -1.99 -3.04
N ARG A 164 -16.80 -2.56 -2.16
CA ARG A 164 -16.33 -2.95 -0.84
C ARG A 164 -15.18 -3.96 -0.97
N GLY A 165 -14.15 -3.84 -0.14
CA GLY A 165 -12.88 -4.55 -0.27
C GLY A 165 -12.96 -6.08 -0.26
N ASP A 166 -14.03 -6.68 0.27
CA ASP A 166 -14.24 -8.14 0.22
C ASP A 166 -14.44 -8.67 -1.21
N ILE A 167 -14.98 -7.85 -2.11
CA ILE A 167 -15.22 -8.22 -3.51
C ILE A 167 -13.86 -8.41 -4.23
N PRO A 168 -12.98 -7.38 -4.37
CA PRO A 168 -11.69 -7.53 -5.03
C PRO A 168 -10.78 -8.53 -4.31
N THR A 169 -10.86 -8.64 -2.97
CA THR A 169 -10.11 -9.66 -2.22
C THR A 169 -10.52 -11.08 -2.63
N THR A 170 -11.83 -11.33 -2.76
CA THR A 170 -12.34 -12.63 -3.20
C THR A 170 -11.91 -12.94 -4.65
N GLU A 171 -11.98 -11.97 -5.54
CA GLU A 171 -11.51 -12.09 -6.93
C GLU A 171 -10.01 -12.37 -7.00
N ALA A 172 -9.20 -11.66 -6.20
CA ALA A 172 -7.76 -11.84 -6.12
C ALA A 172 -7.38 -13.25 -5.64
N ILE A 173 -8.04 -13.74 -4.59
CA ILE A 173 -7.83 -15.11 -4.09
C ILE A 173 -8.25 -16.15 -5.14
N ALA A 174 -9.36 -15.94 -5.85
CA ALA A 174 -9.77 -16.82 -6.92
C ALA A 174 -8.76 -16.86 -8.07
N TRP A 175 -8.19 -15.70 -8.41
CA TRP A 175 -7.14 -15.62 -9.43
C TRP A 175 -5.86 -16.36 -8.98
N LEU A 176 -5.43 -16.20 -7.73
CA LEU A 176 -4.28 -16.91 -7.17
C LEU A 176 -4.44 -18.43 -7.22
N ARG A 177 -5.65 -18.95 -6.96
CA ARG A 177 -5.95 -20.40 -7.03
C ARG A 177 -5.71 -21.00 -8.41
N ALA A 178 -5.83 -20.19 -9.46
CA ALA A 178 -5.57 -20.63 -10.84
C ALA A 178 -4.07 -20.61 -11.21
N ARG A 179 -3.18 -20.04 -10.36
CA ARG A 179 -1.73 -19.95 -10.61
C ARG A 179 -1.04 -21.23 -10.16
N LYS A 180 -0.26 -21.85 -11.05
CA LYS A 180 0.56 -23.03 -10.73
C LYS A 180 1.94 -22.86 -11.38
N GLY A 181 2.97 -22.63 -10.55
CA GLY A 181 4.36 -22.56 -10.99
C GLY A 181 4.76 -21.31 -11.78
N GLU A 182 3.85 -20.40 -12.04
CA GLU A 182 4.10 -19.12 -12.67
C GLU A 182 4.54 -18.08 -11.63
N ARG A 183 5.47 -17.21 -12.00
CA ARG A 183 5.75 -16.01 -11.20
C ARG A 183 4.63 -15.02 -11.42
N PHE A 184 4.18 -14.37 -10.35
CA PHE A 184 3.09 -13.40 -10.47
C PHE A 184 3.36 -12.09 -9.74
N PHE A 185 2.72 -11.04 -10.26
CA PHE A 185 2.50 -9.76 -9.62
C PHE A 185 0.99 -9.55 -9.47
N LEU A 186 0.56 -9.29 -8.25
CA LEU A 186 -0.82 -8.96 -7.93
C LEU A 186 -0.87 -7.60 -7.23
N TRP A 187 -1.69 -6.70 -7.74
CA TRP A 187 -2.07 -5.46 -7.06
C TRP A 187 -3.51 -5.59 -6.55
N LEU A 188 -3.69 -5.48 -5.23
CA LEU A 188 -4.98 -5.42 -4.58
C LEU A 188 -5.15 -4.04 -3.96
N HIS A 189 -6.16 -3.32 -4.41
CA HIS A 189 -6.54 -2.03 -3.82
C HIS A 189 -7.85 -2.18 -3.06
N LEU A 190 -7.84 -1.83 -1.78
CA LEU A 190 -8.99 -1.78 -0.88
C LEU A 190 -9.41 -0.32 -0.72
N TYR A 191 -10.69 -0.03 -0.88
CA TYR A 191 -11.22 1.32 -0.71
C TYR A 191 -11.52 1.64 0.75
N ASP A 192 -11.95 0.65 1.52
CA ASP A 192 -12.10 0.77 2.97
C ASP A 192 -10.70 0.99 3.61
N PRO A 193 -10.51 1.99 4.49
CA PRO A 193 -11.47 2.91 5.12
C PRO A 193 -11.57 4.27 4.42
N HIS A 194 -12.56 4.51 3.62
CA HIS A 194 -12.79 5.79 2.93
C HIS A 194 -14.24 6.27 3.13
N GLU A 195 -14.46 7.58 3.19
CA GLU A 195 -15.82 8.16 3.29
C GLU A 195 -16.71 7.73 2.09
N PRO A 196 -18.00 7.37 2.36
CA PRO A 196 -18.66 7.23 3.65
C PRO A 196 -18.19 5.99 4.40
N TYR A 197 -18.00 6.13 5.73
CA TYR A 197 -17.54 5.02 6.56
C TYR A 197 -18.70 4.11 6.91
N GLU A 198 -18.84 3.00 6.20
CA GLU A 198 -19.94 2.03 6.34
C GLU A 198 -19.36 0.61 6.55
N PRO A 199 -18.67 0.36 7.67
CA PRO A 199 -18.07 -0.95 7.92
C PRO A 199 -19.17 -2.04 7.97
N PRO A 200 -18.91 -3.25 7.45
CA PRO A 200 -19.85 -4.35 7.55
C PRO A 200 -19.93 -4.88 8.98
N GLU A 201 -20.98 -5.67 9.29
CA GLU A 201 -21.01 -6.43 10.54
C GLU A 201 -19.89 -7.49 10.58
N PRO A 202 -19.26 -7.74 11.72
CA PRO A 202 -19.59 -7.22 13.07
C PRO A 202 -18.94 -5.85 13.41
N TYR A 203 -18.20 -5.25 12.48
CA TYR A 203 -17.45 -4.00 12.69
C TYR A 203 -18.37 -2.80 12.87
N ALA A 204 -19.49 -2.74 12.15
CA ALA A 204 -20.49 -1.69 12.30
C ALA A 204 -21.00 -1.57 13.75
N THR A 205 -21.34 -2.71 14.37
CA THR A 205 -21.78 -2.73 15.77
C THR A 205 -20.63 -2.44 16.74
N ARG A 206 -19.44 -3.03 16.51
CA ARG A 206 -18.27 -2.91 17.40
C ARG A 206 -17.68 -1.49 17.43
N TYR A 207 -17.74 -0.79 16.34
CA TYR A 207 -17.18 0.56 16.16
C TYR A 207 -18.23 1.60 15.81
N ALA A 208 -19.44 1.48 16.35
CA ALA A 208 -20.58 2.33 16.00
C ALA A 208 -20.34 3.83 16.26
N ASP A 209 -19.48 4.19 17.22
CA ASP A 209 -19.07 5.55 17.56
C ASP A 209 -17.87 6.07 16.75
N ARG A 210 -17.19 5.21 15.99
CA ARG A 210 -15.99 5.51 15.21
C ARG A 210 -15.89 4.61 13.98
N PRO A 211 -16.78 4.80 12.99
CA PRO A 211 -16.93 3.88 11.86
C PRO A 211 -15.68 3.77 10.97
N TYR A 212 -14.86 4.83 10.87
CA TYR A 212 -13.54 4.75 10.22
C TYR A 212 -12.67 3.64 10.84
N ASP A 213 -12.59 3.56 12.17
CA ASP A 213 -11.82 2.51 12.86
C ASP A 213 -12.43 1.11 12.59
N GLY A 214 -13.73 1.04 12.38
CA GLY A 214 -14.42 -0.19 11.97
C GLY A 214 -13.98 -0.68 10.59
N GLU A 215 -13.82 0.24 9.64
CA GLU A 215 -13.30 -0.09 8.31
C GLU A 215 -11.82 -0.43 8.31
N VAL A 216 -11.02 0.22 9.18
CA VAL A 216 -9.62 -0.18 9.39
C VAL A 216 -9.54 -1.63 9.88
N ALA A 217 -10.37 -2.01 10.86
CA ALA A 217 -10.41 -3.39 11.36
C ALA A 217 -10.91 -4.39 10.31
N PHE A 218 -11.86 -3.98 9.46
CA PHE A 218 -12.34 -4.79 8.34
C PHE A 218 -11.23 -4.96 7.27
N SER A 219 -10.49 -3.92 6.92
CA SER A 219 -9.36 -4.01 5.98
C SER A 219 -8.24 -4.92 6.50
N ASP A 220 -7.99 -4.91 7.82
CA ASP A 220 -7.07 -5.86 8.45
C ASP A 220 -7.54 -7.32 8.28
N GLU A 221 -8.85 -7.60 8.45
CA GLU A 221 -9.40 -8.93 8.17
C GLU A 221 -9.17 -9.34 6.71
N LEU A 222 -9.37 -8.43 5.75
CA LEU A 222 -9.18 -8.74 4.34
C LEU A 222 -7.72 -9.09 4.02
N VAL A 223 -6.75 -8.39 4.63
CA VAL A 223 -5.33 -8.74 4.55
C VAL A 223 -5.09 -10.12 5.16
N GLY A 224 -5.70 -10.44 6.30
CA GLY A 224 -5.63 -11.76 6.92
C GLY A 224 -6.20 -12.88 6.04
N ARG A 225 -7.30 -12.62 5.34
CA ARG A 225 -7.87 -13.57 4.37
C ARG A 225 -6.93 -13.84 3.19
N LEU A 226 -6.26 -12.80 2.68
CA LEU A 226 -5.26 -12.94 1.62
C LEU A 226 -4.06 -13.74 2.10
N ASP A 227 -3.50 -13.42 3.28
CA ASP A 227 -2.36 -14.13 3.87
C ASP A 227 -2.67 -15.61 4.10
N SER A 228 -3.84 -15.92 4.66
CA SER A 228 -4.31 -17.30 4.85
C SER A 228 -4.46 -18.05 3.53
N ALA A 229 -4.88 -17.37 2.46
CA ALA A 229 -4.97 -17.97 1.15
C ALA A 229 -3.59 -18.26 0.56
N LEU A 230 -2.60 -17.37 0.75
CA LEU A 230 -1.21 -17.60 0.34
C LEU A 230 -0.61 -18.82 1.03
N GLU A 231 -0.84 -18.97 2.33
CA GLU A 231 -0.41 -20.15 3.10
C GLU A 231 -1.05 -21.42 2.57
N ALA A 232 -2.37 -21.44 2.42
CA ALA A 232 -3.13 -22.61 1.95
C ALA A 232 -2.77 -23.02 0.51
N LEU A 233 -2.34 -22.07 -0.33
CA LEU A 233 -1.92 -22.32 -1.72
C LEU A 233 -0.42 -22.63 -1.84
N GLY A 234 0.35 -22.55 -0.74
CA GLY A 234 1.79 -22.79 -0.72
C GLY A 234 2.62 -21.67 -1.35
N PHE A 235 2.09 -20.46 -1.44
CA PHE A 235 2.80 -19.30 -2.00
C PHE A 235 3.48 -18.43 -0.96
N LYS A 236 3.13 -18.54 0.34
CA LYS A 236 3.57 -17.61 1.37
C LYS A 236 5.10 -17.46 1.45
N SER A 237 5.84 -18.57 1.42
CA SER A 237 7.30 -18.56 1.50
C SER A 237 8.01 -17.94 0.29
N ASP A 238 7.35 -17.90 -0.86
CA ASP A 238 7.90 -17.44 -2.13
C ASP A 238 7.34 -16.07 -2.57
N THR A 239 6.55 -15.41 -1.72
CA THR A 239 5.86 -14.17 -2.06
C THR A 239 6.31 -13.02 -1.16
N LEU A 240 6.78 -11.93 -1.76
CA LEU A 240 6.90 -10.66 -1.08
C LEU A 240 5.53 -9.98 -1.06
N VAL A 241 5.01 -9.75 0.14
CA VAL A 241 3.78 -8.98 0.34
C VAL A 241 4.16 -7.60 0.85
N VAL A 242 3.79 -6.56 0.10
CA VAL A 242 3.96 -5.16 0.49
C VAL A 242 2.59 -4.59 0.78
N VAL A 243 2.39 -4.05 1.98
CA VAL A 243 1.17 -3.36 2.38
C VAL A 243 1.49 -1.91 2.67
N THR A 244 0.75 -1.01 2.05
CA THR A 244 0.88 0.43 2.28
C THR A 244 -0.48 1.12 2.09
N SER A 245 -0.51 2.41 2.37
CA SER A 245 -1.62 3.30 1.96
C SER A 245 -1.13 4.29 0.92
N ASP A 246 -2.04 4.80 0.15
CA ASP A 246 -1.80 5.90 -0.79
C ASP A 246 -1.75 7.26 -0.07
N HIS A 247 -2.58 7.47 0.95
CA HIS A 247 -2.57 8.62 1.86
C HIS A 247 -3.35 8.28 3.15
N GLY A 248 -3.41 9.23 4.06
CA GLY A 248 -4.20 9.13 5.29
C GLY A 248 -5.53 9.90 5.19
N GLU A 249 -6.13 10.19 6.36
CA GLU A 249 -7.44 10.81 6.49
C GLU A 249 -7.43 11.89 7.57
N GLY A 250 -8.13 13.00 7.33
CA GLY A 250 -8.13 14.15 8.22
C GLY A 250 -8.92 13.93 9.51
N LEU A 251 -10.08 13.29 9.44
CA LEU A 251 -10.98 12.97 10.56
C LEU A 251 -11.31 14.19 11.45
N GLY A 252 -11.36 15.38 10.85
CA GLY A 252 -11.63 16.65 11.54
C GLY A 252 -10.41 17.32 12.14
N GLU A 253 -9.24 16.67 12.17
CA GLU A 253 -8.00 17.29 12.64
C GLU A 253 -7.58 18.42 11.69
N HIS A 254 -7.06 19.51 12.24
CA HIS A 254 -6.68 20.71 11.49
C HIS A 254 -7.84 21.36 10.69
N GLY A 255 -9.10 21.02 10.99
CA GLY A 255 -10.27 21.52 10.29
C GLY A 255 -10.56 20.82 8.96
N GLU A 256 -9.86 19.73 8.64
CA GLU A 256 -10.10 18.87 7.47
C GLU A 256 -10.84 17.61 7.87
N SER A 257 -12.10 17.47 7.43
CA SER A 257 -12.91 16.32 7.79
C SER A 257 -12.52 15.05 7.03
N VAL A 258 -12.07 15.21 5.79
CA VAL A 258 -11.61 14.12 4.91
C VAL A 258 -10.15 14.37 4.50
N HIS A 259 -9.82 14.40 3.23
CA HIS A 259 -8.45 14.60 2.71
C HIS A 259 -8.46 15.44 1.42
N GLY A 260 -7.28 15.82 0.93
CA GLY A 260 -7.10 16.42 -0.39
C GLY A 260 -6.77 17.91 -0.40
N PHE A 261 -6.92 18.61 0.73
CA PHE A 261 -6.65 20.05 0.82
C PHE A 261 -5.34 20.35 1.54
N PHE A 262 -5.07 19.66 2.65
CA PHE A 262 -3.91 19.93 3.49
C PHE A 262 -2.91 18.78 3.48
N VAL A 263 -1.66 19.13 3.74
CA VAL A 263 -0.50 18.21 3.72
C VAL A 263 0.03 17.97 5.15
N TYR A 264 -0.89 17.69 6.07
CA TYR A 264 -0.54 17.35 7.44
C TYR A 264 -0.17 15.85 7.57
N GLN A 265 0.44 15.49 8.68
CA GLN A 265 0.81 14.08 8.93
C GLN A 265 -0.41 13.15 9.01
N THR A 266 -1.58 13.68 9.36
CA THR A 266 -2.86 12.93 9.33
C THR A 266 -3.20 12.38 7.95
N THR A 267 -2.88 13.15 6.91
CA THR A 267 -3.17 12.80 5.51
C THR A 267 -1.96 12.29 4.73
N LEU A 268 -0.73 12.50 5.22
CA LEU A 268 0.48 12.09 4.51
C LEU A 268 1.22 10.90 5.13
N ARG A 269 1.17 10.72 6.47
CA ARG A 269 1.86 9.60 7.11
C ARG A 269 1.10 8.30 6.89
N VAL A 270 1.71 7.40 6.16
CA VAL A 270 1.14 6.10 5.76
C VAL A 270 1.91 4.93 6.38
N PRO A 271 1.29 3.75 6.56
CA PRO A 271 2.01 2.54 6.91
C PRO A 271 2.83 2.01 5.72
N LEU A 272 3.93 1.35 6.03
CA LEU A 272 4.74 0.59 5.06
C LEU A 272 5.55 -0.50 5.77
#